data_2fde3cf054a3c7eb2f9754b354c9f3b4
#
_entry.id   2fde3cf054a3c7eb2f9754b354c9f3b4
#
_cell.length_a   1.000
_cell.length_b   1.000
_cell.length_c   1.000
_cell.angle_alpha   90.00
_cell.angle_beta   90.00
_cell.angle_gamma   90.00
#
_symmetry.space_group_name_H-M   'P 1'
#
loop_
_entity.id
_entity.type
_entity.pdbx_description
1 polymer ?
#
loop_
_entity_poly.entity_id
_entity_poly.type
_entity_poly.pdbx_seq_one_letter_code
_entity_poly.pdbx_strand_id
1 'polypeptide(L)'
;MDILIRKATPEDLDLVTHIEATCFPPAEAASREAFKERLDHYAGQFLIAFDGDTPIGFIDGFVSDDEILTDEMFADASLHNPNGAWQMIFGLNTLPAYRNRGIGGKLIEAFIDLAREEKRKGVILTC
;
A
#
# COMPACT_ATOMS: atom_id res chain seq x y z
N MET A 1 -10.37 1.01 -20.33
CA MET A 1 -10.44 1.20 -18.85
C MET A 1 -9.41 2.23 -18.44
N ASP A 2 -9.87 3.34 -17.90
CA ASP A 2 -8.97 4.44 -17.49
C ASP A 2 -8.61 4.26 -16.01
N ILE A 3 -7.37 3.87 -15.77
CA ILE A 3 -6.88 3.63 -14.41
C ILE A 3 -6.14 4.86 -13.91
N LEU A 4 -6.61 5.40 -12.79
CA LEU A 4 -5.96 6.50 -12.08
C LEU A 4 -5.34 5.94 -10.80
N ILE A 5 -4.09 6.30 -10.53
CA ILE A 5 -3.41 5.95 -9.29
C ILE A 5 -3.04 7.24 -8.56
N ARG A 6 -3.43 7.35 -7.30
CA ARG A 6 -3.11 8.51 -6.47
C ARG A 6 -2.68 8.11 -5.07
N LYS A 7 -2.04 9.04 -4.37
CA LYS A 7 -1.71 8.85 -2.96
C LYS A 7 -2.99 8.85 -2.12
N ALA A 8 -2.98 8.01 -1.08
CA ALA A 8 -4.05 7.97 -0.11
C ALA A 8 -4.03 9.19 0.82
N THR A 9 -5.15 9.42 1.48
CA THR A 9 -5.28 10.36 2.59
C THR A 9 -5.96 9.63 3.75
N PRO A 10 -5.92 10.14 4.98
CA PRO A 10 -6.63 9.50 6.10
C PRO A 10 -8.13 9.32 5.85
N GLU A 11 -8.72 10.13 4.97
CA GLU A 11 -10.14 10.04 4.61
C GLU A 11 -10.47 8.78 3.78
N ASP A 12 -9.46 8.10 3.24
CA ASP A 12 -9.64 6.88 2.45
C ASP A 12 -9.75 5.61 3.31
N LEU A 13 -9.84 5.75 4.63
CA LEU A 13 -9.83 4.61 5.55
C LEU A 13 -10.89 3.55 5.25
N ASP A 14 -12.13 3.96 5.04
CA ASP A 14 -13.21 3.00 4.77
C ASP A 14 -13.02 2.32 3.42
N LEU A 15 -12.50 3.06 2.44
CA LEU A 15 -12.25 2.58 1.10
C LEU A 15 -11.19 1.45 1.10
N VAL A 16 -10.03 1.68 1.74
CA VAL A 16 -8.97 0.66 1.77
C VAL A 16 -9.36 -0.53 2.63
N THR A 17 -10.10 -0.31 3.71
CA THR A 17 -10.62 -1.38 4.56
C THR A 17 -11.56 -2.29 3.77
N HIS A 18 -12.42 -1.71 2.95
CA HIS A 18 -13.34 -2.46 2.10
C HIS A 18 -12.61 -3.31 1.06
N ILE A 19 -11.60 -2.75 0.39
CA ILE A 19 -10.80 -3.49 -0.60
C ILE A 19 -10.13 -4.69 0.08
N GLU A 20 -9.51 -4.49 1.23
CA GLU A 20 -8.84 -5.56 1.97
C GLU A 20 -9.82 -6.67 2.35
N ALA A 21 -10.97 -6.29 2.93
CA ALA A 21 -11.98 -7.26 3.36
C ALA A 21 -12.59 -8.04 2.19
N THR A 22 -12.61 -7.46 1.00
CA THR A 22 -13.08 -8.12 -0.21
C THR A 22 -12.04 -9.12 -0.74
N CYS A 23 -10.75 -8.81 -0.57
CA CYS A 23 -9.65 -9.62 -1.09
C CYS A 23 -9.23 -10.77 -0.17
N PHE A 24 -9.48 -10.65 1.14
CA PHE A 24 -9.00 -11.62 2.13
C PHE A 24 -10.09 -12.04 3.11
N PRO A 25 -10.05 -13.31 3.59
CA PRO A 25 -10.95 -13.74 4.67
C PRO A 25 -10.67 -12.94 5.96
N PRO A 26 -11.67 -12.83 6.86
CA PRO A 26 -11.51 -12.02 8.08
C PRO A 26 -10.30 -12.38 8.95
N ALA A 27 -9.88 -13.64 8.94
CA ALA A 27 -8.72 -14.09 9.72
C ALA A 27 -7.39 -13.55 9.17
N GLU A 28 -7.33 -13.15 7.89
CA GLU A 28 -6.11 -12.69 7.22
C GLU A 28 -6.13 -11.21 6.90
N ALA A 29 -7.31 -10.60 6.78
CA ALA A 29 -7.42 -9.19 6.43
C ALA A 29 -6.92 -8.31 7.57
N ALA A 30 -6.17 -7.27 7.21
CA ALA A 30 -5.79 -6.25 8.19
C ALA A 30 -7.05 -5.50 8.65
N SER A 31 -7.08 -5.10 9.91
CA SER A 31 -8.22 -4.43 10.51
C SER A 31 -8.33 -2.96 10.10
N ARG A 32 -9.51 -2.38 10.34
CA ARG A 32 -9.72 -0.95 10.14
C ARG A 32 -8.78 -0.11 11.01
N GLU A 33 -8.55 -0.54 12.25
CA GLU A 33 -7.62 0.13 13.17
C GLU A 33 -6.19 0.10 12.64
N ALA A 34 -5.77 -1.02 12.06
CA ALA A 34 -4.43 -1.13 11.47
C ALA A 34 -4.28 -0.15 10.29
N PHE A 35 -5.28 -0.05 9.42
CA PHE A 35 -5.25 0.91 8.32
C PHE A 35 -5.31 2.34 8.79
N LYS A 36 -6.06 2.61 9.86
CA LYS A 36 -6.08 3.96 10.43
C LYS A 36 -4.69 4.40 10.86
N GLU A 37 -3.96 3.53 11.56
CA GLU A 37 -2.59 3.82 11.95
C GLU A 37 -1.66 3.98 10.76
N ARG A 38 -1.78 3.14 9.76
CA ARG A 38 -0.97 3.24 8.54
C ARG A 38 -1.20 4.56 7.82
N LEU A 39 -2.46 4.96 7.66
CA LEU A 39 -2.80 6.22 6.99
C LEU A 39 -2.38 7.44 7.82
N ASP A 40 -2.45 7.35 9.15
CA ASP A 40 -2.01 8.41 10.03
C ASP A 40 -0.48 8.61 9.97
N HIS A 41 0.28 7.52 9.80
CA HIS A 41 1.75 7.57 9.80
C HIS A 41 2.36 7.74 8.41
N TYR A 42 1.79 7.11 7.37
CA TYR A 42 2.46 7.11 6.06
C TYR A 42 1.49 7.11 4.85
N ALA A 43 0.44 7.91 4.91
CA ALA A 43 -0.49 8.01 3.77
C ALA A 43 0.22 8.37 2.45
N GLY A 44 1.35 9.07 2.51
CA GLY A 44 2.15 9.40 1.34
C GLY A 44 2.86 8.20 0.69
N GLN A 45 2.97 7.07 1.40
CA GLN A 45 3.49 5.79 0.90
C GLN A 45 2.35 4.78 0.71
N PHE A 46 1.19 5.25 0.35
CA PHE A 46 -0.01 4.42 0.17
C PHE A 46 -0.67 4.88 -1.12
N LEU A 47 -0.70 4.03 -2.14
CA LEU A 47 -1.26 4.37 -3.44
C LEU A 47 -2.53 3.57 -3.72
N ILE A 48 -3.55 4.23 -4.23
CA ILE A 48 -4.85 3.63 -4.53
C ILE A 48 -5.11 3.74 -6.03
N ALA A 49 -5.55 2.65 -6.64
CA ALA A 49 -5.95 2.62 -8.05
C ALA A 49 -7.47 2.73 -8.17
N PHE A 50 -7.90 3.52 -9.14
CA PHE A 50 -9.31 3.76 -9.45
C PHE A 50 -9.61 3.44 -10.91
N ASP A 51 -10.78 2.88 -11.16
CA ASP A 51 -11.38 2.81 -12.49
C ASP A 51 -12.50 3.85 -12.50
N GLY A 52 -12.24 5.02 -13.11
CA GLY A 52 -13.12 6.17 -12.92
C GLY A 52 -13.17 6.57 -11.45
N ASP A 53 -14.35 6.53 -10.85
CA ASP A 53 -14.55 6.84 -9.43
C ASP A 53 -14.53 5.60 -8.54
N THR A 54 -14.36 4.41 -9.12
CA THR A 54 -14.40 3.14 -8.38
C THR A 54 -13.02 2.74 -7.89
N PRO A 55 -12.80 2.64 -6.58
CA PRO A 55 -11.53 2.13 -6.06
C PRO A 55 -11.42 0.63 -6.31
N ILE A 56 -10.31 0.18 -6.89
CA ILE A 56 -10.16 -1.20 -7.37
C ILE A 56 -8.94 -1.93 -6.80
N GLY A 57 -8.03 -1.21 -6.15
CA GLY A 57 -6.85 -1.84 -5.57
C GLY A 57 -5.97 -0.82 -4.88
N PHE A 58 -4.97 -1.31 -4.13
CA PHE A 58 -3.99 -0.45 -3.49
C PHE A 58 -2.66 -1.16 -3.29
N ILE A 59 -1.62 -0.37 -3.04
CA ILE A 59 -0.33 -0.85 -2.57
C ILE A 59 0.10 0.04 -1.41
N ASP A 60 0.64 -0.57 -0.35
CA ASP A 60 1.13 0.18 0.79
C ASP A 60 2.35 -0.44 1.44
N GLY A 61 3.10 0.39 2.13
CA GLY A 61 4.22 -0.01 2.93
C GLY A 61 4.98 1.22 3.41
N PHE A 62 5.60 1.13 4.57
CA PHE A 62 6.32 2.28 5.11
C PHE A 62 7.79 2.33 4.65
N VAL A 63 8.51 3.34 5.09
CA VAL A 63 9.93 3.53 4.79
C VAL A 63 10.75 3.21 6.04
N SER A 64 11.90 2.55 5.83
CA SER A 64 12.80 2.14 6.91
C SER A 64 14.25 2.26 6.46
N ASP A 65 15.16 2.40 7.40
CA ASP A 65 16.60 2.27 7.16
C ASP A 65 17.06 0.81 7.16
N ASP A 66 16.24 -0.10 7.68
CA ASP A 66 16.56 -1.52 7.71
C ASP A 66 16.29 -2.17 6.34
N GLU A 67 17.22 -3.00 5.88
CA GLU A 67 17.09 -3.72 4.63
C GLU A 67 16.22 -4.98 4.74
N ILE A 68 15.79 -5.33 5.95
CA ILE A 68 15.04 -6.56 6.21
C ILE A 68 13.62 -6.19 6.62
N LEU A 69 12.64 -6.74 5.90
CA LEU A 69 11.23 -6.60 6.23
C LEU A 69 10.89 -7.62 7.34
N THR A 70 10.40 -7.11 8.48
CA THR A 70 10.08 -7.93 9.65
C THR A 70 8.59 -7.94 9.96
N ASP A 71 8.13 -8.96 10.69
CA ASP A 71 6.72 -9.05 11.11
C ASP A 71 6.29 -7.86 11.96
N GLU A 72 7.19 -7.33 12.78
CA GLU A 72 6.92 -6.16 13.62
C GLU A 72 6.52 -4.95 12.77
N MET A 73 7.12 -4.78 11.60
CA MET A 73 6.81 -3.67 10.71
C MET A 73 5.35 -3.69 10.22
N PHE A 74 4.78 -4.88 10.00
CA PHE A 74 3.37 -5.02 9.61
C PHE A 74 2.44 -4.59 10.75
N ALA A 75 2.85 -4.81 11.99
CA ALA A 75 2.02 -4.60 13.16
C ALA A 75 2.15 -3.18 13.75
N ASP A 76 3.22 -2.46 13.43
CA ASP A 76 3.52 -1.18 14.07
C ASP A 76 3.90 -0.10 13.06
N ALA A 77 2.91 0.68 12.62
CA ALA A 77 3.10 1.77 11.67
C ALA A 77 3.98 2.89 12.21
N SER A 78 4.13 2.99 13.54
CA SER A 78 4.99 4.02 14.15
C SER A 78 6.47 3.82 13.87
N LEU A 79 6.86 2.63 13.38
CA LEU A 79 8.24 2.37 12.97
C LEU A 79 8.61 3.04 11.65
N HIS A 80 7.65 3.64 10.95
CA HIS A 80 7.91 4.39 9.73
C HIS A 80 8.92 5.49 9.94
N ASN A 81 9.96 5.50 9.13
CA ASN A 81 10.99 6.55 9.12
C ASN A 81 10.95 7.27 7.78
N PRO A 82 10.38 8.48 7.68
CA PRO A 82 10.26 9.18 6.40
C PRO A 82 11.59 9.51 5.73
N ASN A 83 12.69 9.43 6.46
CA ASN A 83 14.04 9.65 5.91
C ASN A 83 14.78 8.34 5.64
N GLY A 84 14.10 7.21 5.73
CA GLY A 84 14.71 5.90 5.54
C GLY A 84 15.15 5.63 4.10
N ALA A 85 16.06 4.67 3.93
CA ALA A 85 16.65 4.33 2.66
C ALA A 85 15.79 3.34 1.83
N TRP A 86 14.90 2.59 2.47
CA TRP A 86 14.18 1.48 1.83
C TRP A 86 12.67 1.64 1.93
N GLN A 87 12.00 1.49 0.78
CA GLN A 87 10.54 1.44 0.71
C GLN A 87 10.09 0.00 0.88
N MET A 88 9.37 -0.30 1.95
CA MET A 88 8.79 -1.63 2.17
C MET A 88 7.45 -1.75 1.43
N ILE A 89 7.07 -2.97 1.07
CA ILE A 89 5.73 -3.29 0.56
C ILE A 89 5.09 -4.27 1.53
N PHE A 90 3.98 -3.87 2.17
CA PHE A 90 3.23 -4.71 3.10
C PHE A 90 2.01 -5.35 2.44
N GLY A 91 1.34 -4.63 1.57
CA GLY A 91 0.13 -5.10 0.92
C GLY A 91 0.05 -4.66 -0.53
N LEU A 92 -0.48 -5.55 -1.36
CA LEU A 92 -0.77 -5.28 -2.77
C LEU A 92 -2.07 -6.03 -3.10
N ASN A 93 -3.15 -5.31 -3.27
CA ASN A 93 -4.48 -5.88 -3.46
C ASN A 93 -5.13 -5.34 -4.72
N THR A 94 -5.82 -6.23 -5.45
CA THR A 94 -6.69 -5.86 -6.56
C THR A 94 -8.01 -6.59 -6.37
N LEU A 95 -9.14 -5.90 -6.51
CA LEU A 95 -10.45 -6.52 -6.40
C LEU A 95 -10.58 -7.69 -7.38
N PRO A 96 -11.25 -8.80 -6.99
CA PRO A 96 -11.36 -9.99 -7.85
C PRO A 96 -11.86 -9.70 -9.27
N ALA A 97 -12.81 -8.79 -9.43
CA ALA A 97 -13.36 -8.43 -10.73
C ALA A 97 -12.34 -7.73 -11.65
N TYR A 98 -11.26 -7.22 -11.10
CA TYR A 98 -10.23 -6.48 -11.84
C TYR A 98 -8.90 -7.23 -11.95
N ARG A 99 -8.83 -8.45 -11.47
CA ARG A 99 -7.62 -9.27 -11.57
C ARG A 99 -7.34 -9.67 -13.01
N ASN A 100 -6.07 -9.99 -13.28
CA ASN A 100 -5.58 -10.39 -14.63
C ASN A 100 -5.69 -9.27 -15.67
N ARG A 101 -5.69 -8.01 -15.24
CA ARG A 101 -5.74 -6.83 -16.12
C ARG A 101 -4.52 -5.93 -15.96
N GLY A 102 -3.48 -6.40 -15.26
CA GLY A 102 -2.24 -5.65 -15.08
C GLY A 102 -2.30 -4.54 -14.02
N ILE A 103 -3.37 -4.49 -13.19
CA ILE A 103 -3.52 -3.44 -12.17
C ILE A 103 -2.42 -3.53 -11.12
N GLY A 104 -2.13 -4.76 -10.62
CA GLY A 104 -1.06 -4.98 -9.65
C GLY A 104 0.30 -4.50 -10.16
N GLY A 105 0.61 -4.80 -11.43
CA GLY A 105 1.83 -4.34 -12.06
C GLY A 105 1.91 -2.82 -12.15
N LYS A 106 0.80 -2.15 -12.46
CA LYS A 106 0.73 -0.69 -12.50
C LYS A 106 0.96 -0.07 -11.12
N LEU A 107 0.38 -0.67 -10.07
CA LEU A 107 0.59 -0.22 -8.70
C LEU A 107 2.05 -0.38 -8.27
N ILE A 108 2.68 -1.51 -8.60
CA ILE A 108 4.10 -1.75 -8.31
C ILE A 108 4.98 -0.73 -9.04
N GLU A 109 4.74 -0.50 -10.33
CA GLU A 109 5.50 0.48 -11.11
C GLU A 109 5.38 1.88 -10.52
N ALA A 110 4.16 2.30 -10.15
CA ALA A 110 3.92 3.60 -9.53
C ALA A 110 4.65 3.72 -8.19
N PHE A 111 4.68 2.64 -7.41
CA PHE A 111 5.35 2.61 -6.11
C PHE A 111 6.88 2.69 -6.25
N ILE A 112 7.42 1.99 -7.25
CA ILE A 112 8.85 2.08 -7.58
C ILE A 112 9.21 3.49 -8.03
N ASP A 113 8.37 4.11 -8.87
CA ASP A 113 8.59 5.48 -9.32
C ASP A 113 8.56 6.46 -8.15
N LEU A 114 7.64 6.28 -7.21
CA LEU A 114 7.59 7.08 -5.99
C LEU A 114 8.88 6.95 -5.18
N ALA A 115 9.37 5.71 -5.01
CA ALA A 115 10.62 5.45 -4.29
C ALA A 115 11.81 6.14 -4.98
N ARG A 116 11.86 6.12 -6.31
CA ARG A 116 12.89 6.81 -7.08
C ARG A 116 12.83 8.33 -6.91
N GLU A 117 11.63 8.89 -6.98
CA GLU A 117 11.44 10.34 -6.78
C GLU A 117 11.91 10.78 -5.40
N GLU A 118 11.70 9.93 -4.39
CA GLU A 118 12.11 10.18 -3.01
C GLU A 118 13.58 9.78 -2.75
N LYS A 119 14.28 9.29 -3.77
CA LYS A 119 15.69 8.89 -3.71
C LYS A 119 15.97 7.76 -2.70
N ARG A 120 15.04 6.81 -2.55
CA ARG A 120 15.26 5.60 -1.78
C ARG A 120 16.26 4.69 -2.49
N LYS A 121 16.93 3.83 -1.74
CA LYS A 121 17.88 2.86 -2.31
C LYS A 121 17.19 1.74 -3.06
N GLY A 122 15.97 1.39 -2.66
CA GLY A 122 15.22 0.35 -3.32
C GLY A 122 13.90 0.06 -2.63
N VAL A 123 13.24 -0.99 -3.12
CA VAL A 123 11.94 -1.46 -2.65
C VAL A 123 12.10 -2.90 -2.17
N ILE A 124 11.53 -3.23 -1.02
CA ILE A 124 11.65 -4.55 -0.39
C ILE A 124 10.26 -5.12 -0.14
N LEU A 125 10.07 -6.38 -0.55
CA LEU A 125 8.84 -7.13 -0.26
C LEU A 125 9.19 -8.56 0.11
N THR A 126 8.27 -9.23 0.79
CA THR A 126 8.38 -10.68 1.02
C THR A 126 7.29 -11.40 0.22
N CYS A 127 7.60 -12.63 -0.15
CA CYS A 127 6.65 -13.50 -0.87
C CYS A 127 6.01 -14.50 0.08
#